data_eda8fcfabfdda2e3014df4baa70815da
#
_entry.id   eda8fcfabfdda2e3014df4baa70815da
#
_cell.length_a   1.000
_cell.length_b   1.000
_cell.length_c   1.000
_cell.angle_alpha   90.00
_cell.angle_beta   90.00
_cell.angle_gamma   90.00
#
_symmetry.space_group_name_H-M   'P 1'
#
loop_
_entity.id
_entity.type
_entity.pdbx_description
1 polymer ?
#
loop_
_entity_poly.entity_id
_entity_poly.type
_entity_poly.pdbx_seq_one_letter_code
_entity_poly.pdbx_strand_id
1 'polypeptide(L)'
;MNNRDLINLYKKESSDVIQNISSDDLLKFVNLVIDAYVAEKKIFACGNGGNAAYVANLVVDLNIHPFVSEDKSSHGGKRNQFHAINLCEAAATITGITNDLGFNSVFKEQLKYQAEKDDILFCISGSGNSGNILEAMEYAKNIGMKCVIMTRKSPCKAEAYADLLIQVNGTSEFPGQTGNNNNNFHFEDCISKITHMNKNLNKTK
;
A
#
# COMPACT_ATOMS: atom_id res chain seq x y z
N MET A 1 8.58 -27.48 -18.75
CA MET A 1 9.56 -26.43 -18.42
C MET A 1 10.40 -26.95 -17.26
N ASN A 2 11.72 -26.87 -17.32
CA ASN A 2 12.58 -27.27 -16.21
C ASN A 2 12.70 -26.11 -15.18
N ASN A 3 13.30 -26.37 -14.01
CA ASN A 3 13.38 -25.38 -12.94
C ASN A 3 14.16 -24.11 -13.33
N ARG A 4 15.18 -24.25 -14.20
CA ARG A 4 15.96 -23.10 -14.69
C ARG A 4 15.10 -22.21 -15.59
N ASP A 5 14.28 -22.81 -16.45
CA ASP A 5 13.36 -22.08 -17.32
C ASP A 5 12.30 -21.33 -16.51
N LEU A 6 11.77 -21.97 -15.45
CA LEU A 6 10.82 -21.33 -14.53
C LEU A 6 11.43 -20.13 -13.81
N ILE A 7 12.66 -20.26 -13.32
CA ILE A 7 13.38 -19.13 -12.68
C ILE A 7 13.58 -17.99 -13.68
N ASN A 8 13.98 -18.29 -14.90
CA ASN A 8 14.19 -17.28 -15.93
C ASN A 8 12.88 -16.61 -16.35
N LEU A 9 11.79 -17.36 -16.46
CA LEU A 9 10.45 -16.84 -16.74
C LEU A 9 10.02 -15.86 -15.65
N TYR A 10 10.12 -16.26 -14.37
CA TYR A 10 9.75 -15.41 -13.25
C TYR A 10 10.54 -14.09 -13.24
N LYS A 11 11.86 -14.16 -13.42
CA LYS A 11 12.73 -12.96 -13.48
C LYS A 11 12.33 -12.02 -14.61
N LYS A 12 12.06 -12.58 -15.80
CA LYS A 12 11.64 -11.79 -16.97
C LYS A 12 10.31 -11.10 -16.70
N GLU A 13 9.29 -11.86 -16.30
CA GLU A 13 7.95 -11.32 -16.00
C GLU A 13 8.00 -10.25 -14.90
N SER A 14 8.74 -10.47 -13.82
CA SER A 14 8.92 -9.49 -12.74
C SER A 14 9.54 -8.18 -13.24
N SER A 15 10.49 -8.25 -14.19
CA SER A 15 11.08 -7.07 -14.84
C SER A 15 10.06 -6.35 -15.71
N ASP A 16 9.33 -7.09 -16.52
CA ASP A 16 8.34 -6.53 -17.45
C ASP A 16 7.21 -5.82 -16.67
N VAL A 17 6.72 -6.42 -15.58
CA VAL A 17 5.64 -5.86 -14.76
C VAL A 17 6.05 -4.53 -14.13
N ILE A 18 7.25 -4.43 -13.55
CA ILE A 18 7.69 -3.17 -12.91
C ILE A 18 7.90 -2.06 -13.95
N GLN A 19 8.34 -2.37 -15.16
CA GLN A 19 8.50 -1.40 -16.23
C GLN A 19 7.16 -0.85 -16.77
N ASN A 20 6.08 -1.63 -16.64
CA ASN A 20 4.76 -1.25 -17.11
C ASN A 20 3.95 -0.41 -16.10
N ILE A 21 4.48 -0.19 -14.90
CA ILE A 21 3.81 0.69 -13.92
C ILE A 21 3.98 2.15 -14.35
N SER A 22 2.91 2.91 -14.32
CA SER A 22 2.90 4.32 -14.69
C SER A 22 3.84 5.14 -13.79
N SER A 23 4.90 5.72 -14.37
CA SER A 23 5.79 6.62 -13.65
C SER A 23 5.08 7.88 -13.17
N ASP A 24 4.07 8.36 -13.90
CA ASP A 24 3.28 9.53 -13.52
C ASP A 24 2.44 9.24 -12.27
N ASP A 25 1.85 8.04 -12.17
CA ASP A 25 1.07 7.67 -10.99
C ASP A 25 1.97 7.42 -9.78
N LEU A 26 3.15 6.86 -9.98
CA LEU A 26 4.17 6.77 -8.93
C LEU A 26 4.63 8.15 -8.45
N LEU A 27 4.83 9.10 -9.36
CA LEU A 27 5.18 10.48 -9.02
C LEU A 27 4.07 11.18 -8.23
N LYS A 28 2.80 10.99 -8.64
CA LYS A 28 1.65 11.50 -7.87
C LYS A 28 1.61 10.92 -6.46
N PHE A 29 1.87 9.61 -6.31
CA PHE A 29 1.92 8.97 -5.00
C PHE A 29 3.02 9.55 -4.12
N VAL A 30 4.23 9.70 -4.65
CA VAL A 30 5.34 10.33 -3.93
C VAL A 30 4.99 11.74 -3.48
N ASN A 31 4.40 12.56 -4.37
CA ASN A 31 4.00 13.92 -4.03
C ASN A 31 2.93 13.94 -2.93
N LEU A 32 1.92 13.06 -2.98
CA LEU A 32 0.92 12.94 -1.91
C LEU A 32 1.56 12.62 -0.55
N VAL A 33 2.53 11.69 -0.52
CA VAL A 33 3.26 11.34 0.70
C VAL A 33 4.09 12.51 1.23
N ILE A 34 4.76 13.26 0.35
CA ILE A 34 5.53 14.47 0.71
C ILE A 34 4.59 15.57 1.24
N ASP A 35 3.48 15.81 0.58
CA ASP A 35 2.49 16.83 0.99
C ASP A 35 1.92 16.48 2.38
N ALA A 36 1.61 15.21 2.65
CA ALA A 36 1.18 14.76 3.97
C ALA A 36 2.25 14.99 5.04
N TYR A 37 3.52 14.72 4.71
CA TYR A 37 4.64 14.99 5.62
C TYR A 37 4.77 16.48 5.95
N VAL A 38 4.70 17.35 4.94
CA VAL A 38 4.80 18.81 5.13
C VAL A 38 3.62 19.36 5.92
N ALA A 39 2.42 18.80 5.69
CA ALA A 39 1.19 19.19 6.36
C ALA A 39 0.97 18.49 7.72
N GLU A 40 1.93 17.68 8.17
CA GLU A 40 1.84 16.87 9.41
C GLU A 40 0.59 15.96 9.46
N LYS A 41 0.18 15.44 8.29
CA LYS A 41 -0.96 14.54 8.15
C LYS A 41 -0.55 13.08 8.33
N LYS A 42 -1.53 12.27 8.80
CA LYS A 42 -1.34 10.83 9.00
C LYS A 42 -1.49 10.07 7.69
N ILE A 43 -0.78 8.95 7.59
CA ILE A 43 -0.89 8.00 6.48
C ILE A 43 -1.34 6.66 7.05
N PHE A 44 -2.61 6.33 6.91
CA PHE A 44 -3.15 5.03 7.29
C PHE A 44 -2.93 4.05 6.15
N ALA A 45 -2.51 2.83 6.48
CA ALA A 45 -2.29 1.80 5.47
C ALA A 45 -2.98 0.48 5.85
N CYS A 46 -3.60 -0.17 4.85
CA CYS A 46 -4.28 -1.45 5.04
C CYS A 46 -4.17 -2.38 3.83
N GLY A 47 -4.29 -3.68 4.12
CA GLY A 47 -4.28 -4.75 3.12
C GLY A 47 -4.61 -6.09 3.78
N ASN A 48 -4.96 -7.09 2.99
CA ASN A 48 -5.33 -8.42 3.49
C ASN A 48 -4.22 -9.45 3.21
N GLY A 49 -4.06 -10.43 4.11
CA GLY A 49 -3.13 -11.55 3.91
C GLY A 49 -1.68 -11.08 3.71
N GLY A 50 -1.03 -11.50 2.62
CA GLY A 50 0.33 -11.08 2.28
C GLY A 50 0.49 -9.57 2.17
N ASN A 51 -0.54 -8.86 1.70
CA ASN A 51 -0.51 -7.40 1.60
C ASN A 51 -0.37 -6.71 2.96
N ALA A 52 -0.86 -7.32 4.06
CA ALA A 52 -0.67 -6.78 5.41
C ALA A 52 0.81 -6.75 5.84
N ALA A 53 1.62 -7.71 5.39
CA ALA A 53 3.07 -7.71 5.64
C ALA A 53 3.76 -6.54 4.91
N TYR A 54 3.34 -6.25 3.68
CA TYR A 54 3.87 -5.09 2.94
C TYR A 54 3.43 -3.76 3.56
N VAL A 55 2.23 -3.68 4.12
CA VAL A 55 1.78 -2.53 4.91
C VAL A 55 2.70 -2.30 6.12
N ALA A 56 3.07 -3.35 6.85
CA ALA A 56 4.00 -3.24 7.96
C ALA A 56 5.37 -2.71 7.49
N ASN A 57 5.89 -3.22 6.37
CA ASN A 57 7.14 -2.73 5.79
C ASN A 57 7.07 -1.25 5.37
N LEU A 58 5.97 -0.84 4.71
CA LEU A 58 5.74 0.55 4.33
C LEU A 58 5.80 1.49 5.53
N VAL A 59 5.15 1.12 6.63
CA VAL A 59 5.10 1.95 7.86
C VAL A 59 6.50 2.12 8.46
N VAL A 60 7.33 1.08 8.48
CA VAL A 60 8.73 1.17 8.91
C VAL A 60 9.55 2.03 7.95
N ASP A 61 9.34 1.86 6.64
CA ASP A 61 10.03 2.62 5.61
C ASP A 61 9.71 4.12 5.65
N LEU A 62 8.52 4.50 6.05
CA LEU A 62 8.14 5.90 6.24
C LEU A 62 8.58 6.46 7.59
N ASN A 63 8.26 5.78 8.70
CA ASN A 63 8.45 6.33 10.04
C ASN A 63 9.90 6.31 10.53
N ILE A 64 10.70 5.34 10.09
CA ILE A 64 12.03 5.07 10.66
C ILE A 64 13.16 5.37 9.67
N HIS A 65 13.14 4.72 8.51
CA HIS A 65 14.31 4.70 7.64
C HIS A 65 14.77 6.09 7.12
N PRO A 66 13.90 7.05 6.78
CA PRO A 66 14.34 8.36 6.29
C PRO A 66 15.13 9.17 7.33
N PHE A 67 14.97 8.84 8.61
CA PHE A 67 15.52 9.58 9.73
C PHE A 67 16.74 8.89 10.38
N VAL A 68 17.11 7.71 9.93
CA VAL A 68 18.32 6.99 10.39
C VAL A 68 19.53 7.53 9.64
N SER A 69 20.61 7.86 10.39
CA SER A 69 21.89 8.29 9.82
C SER A 69 22.50 7.20 8.91
N GLU A 70 23.36 7.60 7.96
CA GLU A 70 23.99 6.65 7.03
C GLU A 70 24.80 5.57 7.74
N ASP A 71 25.49 5.93 8.81
CA ASP A 71 26.25 5.00 9.67
C ASP A 71 25.39 4.22 10.68
N LYS A 72 24.07 4.48 10.67
CA LYS A 72 23.07 3.88 11.58
C LYS A 72 23.34 4.11 13.07
N SER A 73 24.14 5.12 13.41
CA SER A 73 24.49 5.43 14.81
C SER A 73 23.47 6.31 15.51
N SER A 74 22.61 6.99 14.77
CA SER A 74 21.60 7.90 15.30
C SER A 74 20.32 7.90 14.49
N HIS A 75 19.23 8.25 15.17
CA HIS A 75 17.95 8.55 14.56
C HIS A 75 17.70 10.05 14.70
N GLY A 76 17.76 10.76 13.57
CA GLY A 76 17.57 12.21 13.52
C GLY A 76 16.10 12.57 13.41
N GLY A 77 15.53 13.19 14.42
CA GLY A 77 14.25 13.83 14.31
C GLY A 77 13.30 13.54 15.47
N LYS A 78 12.99 14.59 16.21
CA LYS A 78 11.97 14.58 17.25
C LYS A 78 10.69 15.33 16.84
N ARG A 79 10.65 16.03 15.71
CA ARG A 79 9.51 16.89 15.34
C ARG A 79 8.91 16.63 13.97
N ASN A 80 9.66 16.22 12.97
CA ASN A 80 9.14 16.04 11.62
C ASN A 80 9.37 14.60 11.17
N GLN A 81 8.55 13.68 11.65
CA GLN A 81 8.50 12.30 11.19
C GLN A 81 7.19 12.06 10.44
N PHE A 82 7.20 11.08 9.55
CA PHE A 82 5.95 10.59 9.01
C PHE A 82 5.09 9.98 10.13
N HIS A 83 3.79 10.19 10.06
CA HIS A 83 2.82 9.56 10.96
C HIS A 83 2.10 8.43 10.21
N ALA A 84 2.85 7.41 9.80
CA ALA A 84 2.29 6.24 9.13
C ALA A 84 1.75 5.23 10.17
N ILE A 85 0.54 4.73 9.94
CA ILE A 85 -0.21 3.87 10.87
C ILE A 85 -0.62 2.59 10.13
N ASN A 86 -0.24 1.44 10.69
CA ASN A 86 -0.60 0.12 10.19
C ASN A 86 -1.94 -0.34 10.78
N LEU A 87 -2.99 -0.40 9.97
CA LEU A 87 -4.31 -0.89 10.41
C LEU A 87 -4.39 -2.43 10.49
N CYS A 88 -3.32 -3.13 10.10
CA CYS A 88 -3.28 -4.60 10.09
C CYS A 88 -2.55 -5.21 11.30
N GLU A 89 -1.99 -4.39 12.22
CA GLU A 89 -1.01 -4.86 13.20
C GLU A 89 -1.64 -5.33 14.52
N ALA A 90 -2.68 -4.66 14.97
CA ALA A 90 -3.26 -4.90 16.29
C ALA A 90 -4.21 -6.12 16.28
N ALA A 91 -3.70 -7.31 16.57
CA ALA A 91 -4.48 -8.56 16.53
C ALA A 91 -5.74 -8.49 17.40
N ALA A 92 -5.68 -7.93 18.59
CA ALA A 92 -6.84 -7.78 19.47
C ALA A 92 -7.92 -6.87 18.85
N THR A 93 -7.53 -5.74 18.25
CA THR A 93 -8.43 -4.83 17.56
C THR A 93 -9.10 -5.51 16.36
N ILE A 94 -8.31 -6.19 15.52
CA ILE A 94 -8.82 -6.89 14.33
C ILE A 94 -9.82 -7.98 14.73
N THR A 95 -9.44 -8.83 15.70
CA THR A 95 -10.30 -9.94 16.13
C THR A 95 -11.55 -9.46 16.86
N GLY A 96 -11.45 -8.43 17.70
CA GLY A 96 -12.58 -7.83 18.40
C GLY A 96 -13.58 -7.21 17.43
N ILE A 97 -13.13 -6.35 16.51
CA ILE A 97 -14.03 -5.74 15.51
C ILE A 97 -14.63 -6.84 14.61
N THR A 98 -13.84 -7.85 14.22
CA THR A 98 -14.36 -8.95 13.38
C THR A 98 -15.45 -9.73 14.10
N ASN A 99 -15.27 -10.02 15.40
CA ASN A 99 -16.26 -10.74 16.21
C ASN A 99 -17.57 -9.95 16.39
N ASP A 100 -17.47 -8.66 16.62
CA ASP A 100 -18.62 -7.84 17.01
C ASP A 100 -19.34 -7.21 15.80
N LEU A 101 -18.60 -6.80 14.78
CA LEU A 101 -19.11 -6.01 13.65
C LEU A 101 -18.85 -6.65 12.28
N GLY A 102 -18.14 -7.77 12.24
CA GLY A 102 -17.77 -8.47 11.03
C GLY A 102 -16.48 -7.95 10.39
N PHE A 103 -15.86 -8.82 9.56
CA PHE A 103 -14.56 -8.54 8.96
C PHE A 103 -14.53 -7.33 8.02
N ASN A 104 -15.66 -7.01 7.38
CA ASN A 104 -15.72 -5.84 6.50
C ASN A 104 -15.48 -4.52 7.21
N SER A 105 -15.80 -4.43 8.49
CA SER A 105 -15.67 -3.21 9.28
C SER A 105 -14.28 -3.01 9.88
N VAL A 106 -13.37 -3.99 9.77
CA VAL A 106 -12.11 -4.03 10.51
C VAL A 106 -11.23 -2.79 10.33
N PHE A 107 -11.14 -2.24 9.15
CA PHE A 107 -10.33 -1.04 8.88
C PHE A 107 -11.12 0.24 9.08
N LYS A 108 -12.39 0.27 8.66
CA LYS A 108 -13.27 1.42 8.83
C LYS A 108 -13.42 1.82 10.31
N GLU A 109 -13.63 0.86 11.20
CA GLU A 109 -13.81 1.15 12.62
C GLU A 109 -12.54 1.74 13.25
N GLN A 110 -11.35 1.32 12.80
CA GLN A 110 -10.09 1.92 13.24
C GLN A 110 -9.92 3.37 12.75
N LEU A 111 -10.37 3.68 11.53
CA LEU A 111 -10.32 5.05 11.01
C LEU A 111 -11.23 5.99 11.81
N LYS A 112 -12.41 5.54 12.27
CA LYS A 112 -13.40 6.38 12.97
C LYS A 112 -12.87 7.10 14.21
N TYR A 113 -11.91 6.52 14.91
CA TYR A 113 -11.37 7.14 16.12
C TYR A 113 -9.97 7.74 15.96
N GLN A 114 -9.37 7.61 14.78
CA GLN A 114 -7.98 8.06 14.55
C GLN A 114 -7.83 9.04 13.39
N ALA A 115 -8.68 8.91 12.34
CA ALA A 115 -8.50 9.63 11.09
C ALA A 115 -9.19 11.00 11.10
N GLU A 116 -8.57 11.93 10.38
CA GLU A 116 -9.06 13.29 10.19
C GLU A 116 -9.07 13.67 8.71
N LYS A 117 -9.74 14.78 8.40
CA LYS A 117 -9.71 15.35 7.06
C LYS A 117 -8.26 15.62 6.60
N ASP A 118 -8.03 15.39 5.31
CA ASP A 118 -6.74 15.55 4.61
C ASP A 118 -5.66 14.52 5.02
N ASP A 119 -5.95 13.56 5.90
CA ASP A 119 -5.12 12.38 6.08
C ASP A 119 -5.16 11.51 4.81
N ILE A 120 -4.20 10.58 4.67
CA ILE A 120 -4.15 9.63 3.55
C ILE A 120 -4.58 8.25 4.02
N LEU A 121 -5.39 7.56 3.21
CA LEU A 121 -5.62 6.12 3.30
C LEU A 121 -4.96 5.44 2.10
N PHE A 122 -3.92 4.65 2.36
CA PHE A 122 -3.25 3.80 1.38
C PHE A 122 -3.72 2.35 1.51
N CYS A 123 -4.35 1.85 0.46
CA CYS A 123 -4.92 0.50 0.41
C CYS A 123 -4.15 -0.39 -0.57
N ILE A 124 -3.93 -1.65 -0.19
CA ILE A 124 -3.34 -2.68 -1.05
C ILE A 124 -4.35 -3.79 -1.24
N SER A 125 -4.85 -3.96 -2.47
CA SER A 125 -5.83 -5.01 -2.80
C SER A 125 -5.66 -5.48 -4.23
N GLY A 126 -5.15 -6.70 -4.44
CA GLY A 126 -4.94 -7.24 -5.78
C GLY A 126 -6.20 -7.28 -6.66
N SER A 127 -7.37 -7.45 -6.09
CA SER A 127 -8.65 -7.42 -6.81
C SER A 127 -9.30 -6.03 -6.89
N GLY A 128 -8.95 -5.11 -5.98
CA GLY A 128 -9.65 -3.85 -5.80
C GLY A 128 -11.12 -3.99 -5.37
N ASN A 129 -11.52 -5.18 -4.86
CA ASN A 129 -12.92 -5.49 -4.56
C ASN A 129 -13.15 -6.07 -3.15
N SER A 130 -12.13 -6.09 -2.29
CA SER A 130 -12.25 -6.60 -0.92
C SER A 130 -13.18 -5.72 -0.08
N GLY A 131 -14.20 -6.31 0.54
CA GLY A 131 -15.25 -5.58 1.26
C GLY A 131 -14.73 -4.64 2.34
N ASN A 132 -13.78 -5.10 3.17
CA ASN A 132 -13.17 -4.28 4.21
C ASN A 132 -12.35 -3.11 3.67
N ILE A 133 -11.71 -3.26 2.51
CA ILE A 133 -11.02 -2.16 1.82
C ILE A 133 -12.04 -1.15 1.30
N LEU A 134 -13.12 -1.62 0.66
CA LEU A 134 -14.15 -0.74 0.11
C LEU A 134 -14.86 0.07 1.20
N GLU A 135 -15.24 -0.55 2.32
CA GLU A 135 -15.85 0.16 3.46
C GLU A 135 -14.91 1.19 4.08
N ALA A 136 -13.61 0.87 4.17
CA ALA A 136 -12.62 1.83 4.66
C ALA A 136 -12.45 3.03 3.72
N MET A 137 -12.34 2.78 2.40
CA MET A 137 -12.19 3.83 1.39
C MET A 137 -13.43 4.72 1.29
N GLU A 138 -14.63 4.13 1.35
CA GLU A 138 -15.88 4.89 1.38
C GLU A 138 -15.94 5.83 2.59
N TYR A 139 -15.64 5.31 3.79
CA TYR A 139 -15.59 6.12 5.00
C TYR A 139 -14.53 7.23 4.89
N ALA A 140 -13.32 6.91 4.48
CA ALA A 140 -12.22 7.86 4.32
C ALA A 140 -12.61 9.01 3.37
N LYS A 141 -13.20 8.68 2.22
CA LYS A 141 -13.69 9.68 1.26
C LYS A 141 -14.74 10.59 1.86
N ASN A 142 -15.70 10.03 2.63
CA ASN A 142 -16.78 10.79 3.25
C ASN A 142 -16.29 11.80 4.29
N ILE A 143 -15.18 11.53 4.99
CA ILE A 143 -14.58 12.45 5.95
C ILE A 143 -13.51 13.37 5.33
N GLY A 144 -13.27 13.27 4.03
CA GLY A 144 -12.36 14.13 3.28
C GLY A 144 -10.89 13.71 3.33
N MET A 145 -10.59 12.44 3.59
CA MET A 145 -9.24 11.88 3.40
C MET A 145 -8.91 11.73 1.92
N LYS A 146 -7.63 11.59 1.61
CA LYS A 146 -7.13 11.18 0.28
C LYS A 146 -6.98 9.67 0.22
N CYS A 147 -7.63 9.04 -0.76
CA CYS A 147 -7.62 7.59 -0.92
C CYS A 147 -6.69 7.17 -2.07
N VAL A 148 -5.71 6.34 -1.75
CA VAL A 148 -4.81 5.70 -2.73
C VAL A 148 -5.05 4.19 -2.71
N ILE A 149 -5.25 3.60 -3.87
CA ILE A 149 -5.37 2.14 -4.03
C ILE A 149 -4.28 1.60 -4.95
N MET A 150 -3.57 0.58 -4.50
CA MET A 150 -2.70 -0.23 -5.33
C MET A 150 -3.39 -1.55 -5.67
N THR A 151 -3.56 -1.85 -6.96
CA THR A 151 -4.33 -3.00 -7.43
C THR A 151 -3.77 -3.59 -8.71
N ARG A 152 -4.11 -4.87 -9.01
CA ARG A 152 -3.82 -5.53 -10.29
C ARG A 152 -4.87 -5.25 -11.35
N LYS A 153 -6.08 -4.91 -10.93
CA LYS A 153 -7.26 -4.87 -11.80
C LYS A 153 -7.82 -3.47 -11.94
N SER A 154 -8.14 -3.12 -13.16
CA SER A 154 -9.00 -2.03 -13.54
C SER A 154 -9.85 -2.52 -14.73
N PRO A 155 -11.18 -2.30 -14.74
CA PRO A 155 -11.94 -1.62 -13.70
C PRO A 155 -12.14 -2.48 -12.43
N CYS A 156 -12.23 -1.80 -11.27
CA CYS A 156 -12.55 -2.41 -9.99
C CYS A 156 -13.43 -1.47 -9.13
N LYS A 157 -14.08 -2.01 -8.09
CA LYS A 157 -15.00 -1.22 -7.26
C LYS A 157 -14.29 -0.10 -6.48
N ALA A 158 -13.03 -0.28 -6.11
CA ALA A 158 -12.26 0.71 -5.36
C ALA A 158 -12.03 2.02 -6.14
N GLU A 159 -12.11 2.00 -7.48
CA GLU A 159 -11.95 3.21 -8.31
C GLU A 159 -12.95 4.31 -7.96
N ALA A 160 -14.18 3.94 -7.55
CA ALA A 160 -15.21 4.90 -7.17
C ALA A 160 -14.81 5.79 -5.97
N TYR A 161 -13.86 5.34 -5.16
CA TYR A 161 -13.42 6.02 -3.95
C TYR A 161 -12.00 6.57 -4.05
N ALA A 162 -11.22 6.15 -5.07
CA ALA A 162 -9.81 6.48 -5.19
C ALA A 162 -9.58 7.91 -5.73
N ASP A 163 -8.70 8.66 -5.07
CA ASP A 163 -8.08 9.88 -5.63
C ASP A 163 -6.87 9.51 -6.51
N LEU A 164 -6.22 8.39 -6.22
CA LEU A 164 -5.14 7.83 -7.01
C LEU A 164 -5.24 6.30 -7.06
N LEU A 165 -5.17 5.73 -8.26
CA LEU A 165 -5.06 4.30 -8.49
C LEU A 165 -3.69 3.99 -9.10
N ILE A 166 -2.92 3.13 -8.42
CA ILE A 166 -1.64 2.60 -8.92
C ILE A 166 -1.92 1.20 -9.44
N GLN A 167 -1.96 1.06 -10.76
CA GLN A 167 -2.23 -0.23 -11.38
C GLN A 167 -0.95 -0.99 -11.67
N VAL A 168 -0.83 -2.20 -11.11
CA VAL A 168 0.25 -3.14 -11.41
C VAL A 168 -0.25 -4.12 -12.47
N ASN A 169 -0.17 -3.70 -13.73
CA ASN A 169 -0.61 -4.48 -14.87
C ASN A 169 0.36 -5.60 -15.21
N GLY A 170 -0.17 -6.71 -15.67
CA GLY A 170 0.62 -7.79 -16.22
C GLY A 170 -0.17 -9.08 -16.36
N THR A 171 0.43 -10.00 -17.10
CA THR A 171 0.00 -11.39 -17.19
C THR A 171 1.19 -12.28 -16.83
N SER A 172 0.93 -13.47 -16.33
CA SER A 172 1.97 -14.42 -15.96
C SER A 172 1.64 -15.80 -16.52
N GLU A 173 2.64 -16.44 -17.08
CA GLU A 173 2.63 -17.86 -17.46
C GLU A 173 3.26 -18.73 -16.38
N PHE A 174 3.72 -18.13 -15.27
CA PHE A 174 4.32 -18.86 -14.18
C PHE A 174 3.28 -19.75 -13.49
N PRO A 175 3.60 -21.01 -13.15
CA PRO A 175 2.66 -21.94 -12.51
C PRO A 175 2.05 -21.36 -11.24
N GLY A 176 0.73 -21.52 -11.07
CA GLY A 176 -0.03 -21.00 -9.94
C GLY A 176 -0.54 -19.56 -10.12
N GLN A 177 -0.13 -18.88 -11.19
CA GLN A 177 -0.58 -17.52 -11.51
C GLN A 177 -1.65 -17.51 -12.60
N THR A 178 -2.73 -18.24 -12.41
CA THR A 178 -3.79 -18.43 -13.41
C THR A 178 -5.13 -17.85 -12.94
N GLY A 179 -6.03 -17.57 -13.88
CA GLY A 179 -7.39 -17.11 -13.61
C GLY A 179 -7.40 -15.83 -12.76
N ASN A 180 -8.13 -15.83 -11.64
CA ASN A 180 -8.22 -14.68 -10.75
C ASN A 180 -6.92 -14.32 -10.04
N ASN A 181 -5.97 -15.25 -9.96
CA ASN A 181 -4.66 -15.04 -9.35
C ASN A 181 -3.58 -14.66 -10.38
N ASN A 182 -3.94 -14.47 -11.64
CA ASN A 182 -2.96 -14.08 -12.65
C ASN A 182 -2.19 -12.84 -12.22
N ASN A 183 -0.86 -12.89 -12.35
CA ASN A 183 0.07 -11.83 -11.95
C ASN A 183 0.10 -11.50 -10.44
N ASN A 184 -0.45 -12.33 -9.55
CA ASN A 184 -0.52 -11.99 -8.12
C ASN A 184 0.86 -11.93 -7.46
N PHE A 185 1.78 -12.87 -7.77
CA PHE A 185 3.13 -12.87 -7.18
C PHE A 185 3.91 -11.62 -7.60
N HIS A 186 3.88 -11.26 -8.88
CA HIS A 186 4.56 -10.06 -9.37
C HIS A 186 3.93 -8.77 -8.83
N PHE A 187 2.60 -8.77 -8.61
CA PHE A 187 1.94 -7.67 -7.92
C PHE A 187 2.51 -7.50 -6.51
N GLU A 188 2.57 -8.58 -5.73
CA GLU A 188 3.10 -8.55 -4.37
C GLU A 188 4.57 -8.11 -4.35
N ASP A 189 5.42 -8.62 -5.24
CA ASP A 189 6.82 -8.20 -5.39
C ASP A 189 6.96 -6.71 -5.72
N CYS A 190 6.05 -6.15 -6.52
CA CYS A 190 6.07 -4.74 -6.89
C CYS A 190 5.70 -3.81 -5.73
N ILE A 191 4.89 -4.27 -4.76
CA ILE A 191 4.53 -3.45 -3.60
C ILE A 191 5.79 -2.96 -2.88
N SER A 192 6.70 -3.87 -2.54
CA SER A 192 7.95 -3.53 -1.87
C SER A 192 8.82 -2.57 -2.71
N LYS A 193 8.91 -2.79 -4.02
CA LYS A 193 9.66 -1.90 -4.91
C LYS A 193 9.09 -0.48 -4.92
N ILE A 194 7.76 -0.34 -4.98
CA ILE A 194 7.07 0.96 -4.99
C ILE A 194 7.23 1.67 -3.64
N THR A 195 7.08 0.96 -2.52
CA THR A 195 7.24 1.57 -1.20
C THR A 195 8.67 2.07 -0.96
N HIS A 196 9.68 1.34 -1.45
CA HIS A 196 11.07 1.77 -1.37
C HIS A 196 11.40 3.02 -2.21
N MET A 197 10.66 3.30 -3.28
CA MET A 197 10.86 4.53 -4.06
C MET A 197 10.60 5.78 -3.23
N ASN A 198 9.65 5.74 -2.28
CA ASN A 198 9.36 6.86 -1.39
C ASN A 198 10.52 7.20 -0.43
N LYS A 199 11.36 6.22 -0.11
CA LYS A 199 12.41 6.34 0.91
C LYS A 199 13.51 7.35 0.57
N ASN A 200 13.84 7.52 -0.70
CA ASN A 200 14.99 8.31 -1.14
C ASN A 200 14.63 9.65 -1.80
N LEU A 201 13.37 9.86 -2.14
CA LEU A 201 12.93 11.07 -2.87
C LEU A 201 12.79 12.30 -1.95
N ASN A 202 12.76 12.11 -0.64
CA ASN A 202 12.67 13.19 0.35
C ASN A 202 14.03 13.87 0.65
N LYS A 203 15.15 13.35 0.13
CA LYS A 203 16.51 13.91 0.35
C LYS A 203 16.88 15.04 -0.64
N THR A 204 16.01 15.37 -1.59
CA THR A 204 16.30 16.31 -2.68
C THR A 204 15.59 17.66 -2.56
N LYS A 205 15.05 18.01 -1.37
CA LYS A 205 14.54 19.38 -1.11
C LYS A 205 15.18 20.00 0.12
#